data_f469216b8fbe67153fd2d8ad823132ad
#
_entry.id   f469216b8fbe67153fd2d8ad823132ad
#
_cell.length_a   1.000
_cell.length_b   1.000
_cell.length_c   1.000
_cell.angle_alpha   90.00
_cell.angle_beta   90.00
_cell.angle_gamma   90.00
#
_symmetry.space_group_name_H-M   'P 1'
#
loop_
_entity.id
_entity.type
_entity.pdbx_description
1 polymer ?
#
loop_
_entity_poly.entity_id
_entity_poly.type
_entity_poly.pdbx_seq_one_letter_code
_entity_poly.pdbx_strand_id
1 'polypeptide(L)'
;MRYTRILPIGLVATVAFAWSAAAIENADELVGYCQSLEHGAKGAGRHIYIPRTREALTCWGYMQGMQDLSVLADENGRRIMGACPPEQMTTLQLIRIFIRYASTHRNELPGNAVVSVFRALGEAYPCRAEHAD
;
A
#
# COMPACT_ATOMS: atom_id res chain seq x y z
N MET A 1 5.05 -62.31 32.54
CA MET A 1 5.21 -60.89 32.94
C MET A 1 5.52 -60.09 31.72
N ARG A 2 4.55 -59.31 31.22
CA ARG A 2 4.72 -58.47 30.02
C ARG A 2 4.89 -57.00 30.47
N TYR A 3 6.05 -56.43 30.33
CA TYR A 3 6.32 -55.04 30.60
C TYR A 3 5.86 -54.17 29.42
N THR A 4 4.76 -53.47 29.62
CA THR A 4 4.29 -52.43 28.67
C THR A 4 5.12 -51.17 28.87
N ARG A 5 5.97 -50.85 27.91
CA ARG A 5 6.72 -49.59 27.88
C ARG A 5 5.79 -48.47 27.46
N ILE A 6 5.47 -47.60 28.40
CA ILE A 6 4.76 -46.34 28.15
C ILE A 6 5.81 -45.32 27.65
N LEU A 7 5.74 -44.94 26.38
CA LEU A 7 6.52 -43.84 25.81
C LEU A 7 5.90 -42.52 26.30
N PRO A 8 6.69 -41.57 26.84
CA PRO A 8 6.18 -40.24 27.14
C PRO A 8 5.97 -39.49 25.85
N ILE A 9 4.73 -39.10 25.59
CA ILE A 9 4.37 -38.16 24.52
C ILE A 9 4.91 -36.80 24.91
N GLY A 10 6.03 -36.40 24.30
CA GLY A 10 6.59 -35.06 24.48
C GLY A 10 5.65 -34.02 23.92
N LEU A 11 5.10 -33.19 24.83
CA LEU A 11 4.31 -32.02 24.49
C LEU A 11 5.24 -30.99 23.83
N VAL A 12 5.28 -30.92 22.49
CA VAL A 12 5.98 -29.86 21.76
C VAL A 12 5.13 -28.61 21.87
N ALA A 13 5.47 -27.72 22.79
CA ALA A 13 4.88 -26.40 22.89
C ALA A 13 5.37 -25.56 21.70
N THR A 14 4.59 -25.51 20.61
CA THR A 14 4.80 -24.55 19.52
C THR A 14 4.51 -23.15 20.02
N VAL A 15 5.55 -22.41 20.36
CA VAL A 15 5.45 -20.98 20.62
C VAL A 15 5.18 -20.31 19.27
N ALA A 16 3.90 -20.07 18.99
CA ALA A 16 3.48 -19.25 17.86
C ALA A 16 3.93 -17.81 18.16
N PHE A 17 5.04 -17.39 17.58
CA PHE A 17 5.38 -15.97 17.50
C PHE A 17 4.32 -15.29 16.61
N ALA A 18 3.27 -14.78 17.24
CA ALA A 18 2.36 -13.85 16.59
C ALA A 18 3.14 -12.56 16.32
N TRP A 19 3.79 -12.50 15.17
CA TRP A 19 4.28 -11.24 14.64
C TRP A 19 3.03 -10.46 14.24
N SER A 20 2.64 -9.52 15.07
CA SER A 20 1.62 -8.54 14.71
C SER A 20 2.16 -7.76 13.53
N ALA A 21 1.80 -8.16 12.32
CA ALA A 21 1.93 -7.31 11.15
C ALA A 21 0.93 -6.16 11.40
N ALA A 22 1.41 -5.05 11.95
CA ALA A 22 0.61 -3.86 12.08
C ALA A 22 0.27 -3.40 10.66
N ALA A 23 -0.99 -3.60 10.26
CA ALA A 23 -1.49 -3.06 9.00
C ALA A 23 -1.51 -1.53 9.13
N ILE A 24 -1.08 -0.82 8.08
CA ILE A 24 -1.21 0.62 8.01
C ILE A 24 -2.69 0.96 7.87
N GLU A 25 -3.26 1.54 8.91
CA GLU A 25 -4.65 2.01 8.89
C GLU A 25 -4.74 3.53 8.77
N ASN A 26 -3.72 4.22 9.26
CA ASN A 26 -3.68 5.66 9.40
C ASN A 26 -2.94 6.31 8.23
N ALA A 27 -3.55 7.36 7.66
CA ALA A 27 -2.97 8.10 6.53
C ALA A 27 -1.69 8.86 6.93
N ASP A 28 -1.61 9.43 8.13
CA ASP A 28 -0.42 10.17 8.59
C ASP A 28 0.79 9.24 8.75
N GLU A 29 0.56 8.03 9.25
CA GLU A 29 1.61 7.01 9.34
C GLU A 29 2.12 6.62 7.94
N LEU A 30 1.21 6.40 7.00
CA LEU A 30 1.56 6.10 5.61
C LEU A 30 2.35 7.25 4.97
N VAL A 31 1.96 8.51 5.22
CA VAL A 31 2.69 9.70 4.75
C VAL A 31 4.13 9.67 5.28
N GLY A 32 4.33 9.45 6.58
CA GLY A 32 5.66 9.37 7.18
C GLY A 32 6.54 8.28 6.54
N TYR A 33 5.98 7.10 6.31
CA TYR A 33 6.69 6.00 5.67
C TYR A 33 7.05 6.32 4.21
N CYS A 34 6.13 6.92 3.47
CA CYS A 34 6.35 7.29 2.08
C CYS A 34 7.35 8.45 1.92
N GLN A 35 7.36 9.42 2.83
CA GLN A 35 8.38 10.46 2.87
C GLN A 35 9.77 9.89 3.14
N SER A 36 9.89 8.94 4.06
CA SER A 36 11.15 8.23 4.31
C SER A 36 11.67 7.53 3.05
N LEU A 37 10.77 6.90 2.28
CA LEU A 37 11.12 6.29 1.00
C LEU A 37 11.61 7.33 -0.01
N GLU A 38 10.87 8.42 -0.20
CA GLU A 38 11.18 9.44 -1.20
C GLU A 38 12.53 10.10 -0.94
N HIS A 39 12.82 10.45 0.32
CA HIS A 39 14.11 11.04 0.71
C HIS A 39 15.31 10.11 0.47
N GLY A 40 15.10 8.82 0.60
CA GLY A 40 16.15 7.81 0.42
C GLY A 40 16.22 7.21 -0.97
N ALA A 41 15.22 7.42 -1.82
CA ALA A 41 15.19 6.89 -3.17
C ALA A 41 16.25 7.56 -4.06
N LYS A 42 17.02 6.74 -4.79
CA LYS A 42 18.08 7.22 -5.70
C LYS A 42 17.91 6.58 -7.07
N GLY A 43 18.30 7.31 -8.11
CA GLY A 43 18.26 6.83 -9.47
C GLY A 43 17.23 7.53 -10.34
N ALA A 44 17.24 7.22 -11.61
CA ALA A 44 16.34 7.78 -12.63
C ALA A 44 15.93 6.70 -13.64
N GLY A 45 14.77 6.88 -14.26
CA GLY A 45 14.27 5.98 -15.29
C GLY A 45 13.88 4.60 -14.75
N ARG A 46 14.40 3.53 -15.36
CA ARG A 46 14.04 2.15 -15.05
C ARG A 46 14.73 1.58 -13.79
N HIS A 47 15.77 2.25 -13.31
CA HIS A 47 16.56 1.78 -12.17
C HIS A 47 16.40 2.75 -11.01
N ILE A 48 15.49 2.41 -10.11
CA ILE A 48 15.25 3.16 -8.88
C ILE A 48 15.75 2.29 -7.73
N TYR A 49 16.68 2.83 -6.94
CA TYR A 49 17.10 2.23 -5.69
C TYR A 49 16.16 2.71 -4.57
N ILE A 50 15.56 1.76 -3.87
CA ILE A 50 14.70 2.01 -2.72
C ILE A 50 15.48 1.67 -1.46
N PRO A 51 15.49 2.55 -0.42
CA PRO A 51 16.12 2.23 0.84
C PRO A 51 15.51 0.95 1.44
N ARG A 52 16.37 0.08 1.98
CA ARG A 52 15.92 -1.16 2.62
C ARG A 52 15.55 -0.95 4.09
N THR A 53 14.85 0.15 4.40
CA THR A 53 14.30 0.39 5.72
C THR A 53 12.89 -0.21 5.79
N ARG A 54 12.44 -0.50 7.00
CA ARG A 54 11.08 -1.02 7.23
C ARG A 54 10.03 -0.07 6.65
N GLU A 55 10.17 1.22 6.94
CA GLU A 55 9.25 2.28 6.53
C GLU A 55 9.16 2.37 5.00
N ALA A 56 10.31 2.41 4.33
CA ALA A 56 10.37 2.51 2.88
C ALA A 56 9.77 1.28 2.19
N LEU A 57 10.09 0.07 2.68
CA LEU A 57 9.55 -1.16 2.12
C LEU A 57 8.06 -1.30 2.39
N THR A 58 7.58 -0.86 3.55
CA THR A 58 6.16 -0.86 3.89
C THR A 58 5.38 0.11 3.00
N CYS A 59 5.86 1.36 2.82
CA CYS A 59 5.26 2.30 1.88
C CYS A 59 5.23 1.73 0.45
N TRP A 60 6.35 1.17 -0.02
CA TRP A 60 6.43 0.62 -1.37
C TRP A 60 5.40 -0.48 -1.59
N GLY A 61 5.36 -1.49 -0.71
CA GLY A 61 4.42 -2.61 -0.82
C GLY A 61 2.96 -2.17 -0.73
N TYR A 62 2.65 -1.24 0.17
CA TYR A 62 1.32 -0.67 0.30
C TYR A 62 0.88 0.04 -0.99
N MET A 63 1.74 0.92 -1.52
CA MET A 63 1.43 1.69 -2.73
C MET A 63 1.39 0.82 -3.99
N GLN A 64 2.18 -0.24 -4.06
CA GLN A 64 2.10 -1.22 -5.14
C GLN A 64 0.75 -1.93 -5.13
N GLY A 65 0.27 -2.37 -3.97
CA GLY A 65 -1.08 -2.95 -3.85
C GLY A 65 -2.18 -1.96 -4.25
N MET A 66 -2.06 -0.68 -3.88
CA MET A 66 -3.00 0.36 -4.29
C MET A 66 -2.97 0.61 -5.80
N GLN A 67 -1.80 0.54 -6.42
CA GLN A 67 -1.65 0.63 -7.87
C GLN A 67 -2.35 -0.54 -8.58
N ASP A 68 -2.18 -1.75 -8.08
CA ASP A 68 -2.84 -2.94 -8.64
C ASP A 68 -4.37 -2.83 -8.53
N LEU A 69 -4.88 -2.26 -7.43
CA LEU A 69 -6.32 -2.00 -7.27
C LEU A 69 -6.84 -0.90 -8.21
N SER A 70 -6.01 0.05 -8.61
CA SER A 70 -6.42 1.20 -9.44
C SER A 70 -6.89 0.81 -10.85
N VAL A 71 -6.54 -0.39 -11.33
CA VAL A 71 -6.96 -0.89 -12.64
C VAL A 71 -8.29 -1.66 -12.59
N LEU A 72 -8.81 -1.95 -11.39
CA LEU A 72 -10.06 -2.68 -11.25
C LEU A 72 -11.26 -1.84 -11.73
N ALA A 73 -12.12 -2.48 -12.49
CA ALA A 73 -13.36 -1.90 -12.99
C ALA A 73 -14.54 -2.79 -12.65
N ASP A 74 -15.74 -2.20 -12.56
CA ASP A 74 -16.98 -2.93 -12.43
C ASP A 74 -17.39 -3.58 -13.78
N GLU A 75 -18.50 -4.29 -13.79
CA GLU A 75 -19.05 -4.96 -14.98
C GLU A 75 -19.41 -3.99 -16.13
N ASN A 76 -19.54 -2.69 -15.82
CA ASN A 76 -19.79 -1.63 -16.79
C ASN A 76 -18.52 -0.92 -17.24
N GLY A 77 -17.35 -1.42 -16.84
CA GLY A 77 -16.05 -0.83 -17.16
C GLY A 77 -15.70 0.42 -16.34
N ARG A 78 -16.49 0.80 -15.34
CA ARG A 78 -16.20 1.96 -14.49
C ARG A 78 -15.14 1.61 -13.47
N ARG A 79 -14.11 2.44 -13.35
CA ARG A 79 -13.06 2.26 -12.34
C ARG A 79 -13.62 2.31 -10.93
N ILE A 80 -13.42 1.25 -10.16
CA ILE A 80 -13.94 1.12 -8.79
C ILE A 80 -13.45 2.24 -7.88
N MET A 81 -12.20 2.68 -8.10
CA MET A 81 -11.58 3.74 -7.31
C MET A 81 -11.91 5.16 -7.78
N GLY A 82 -12.70 5.33 -8.85
CA GLY A 82 -13.03 6.65 -9.38
C GLY A 82 -11.85 7.43 -9.97
N ALA A 83 -10.72 6.75 -10.22
CA ALA A 83 -9.53 7.33 -10.79
C ALA A 83 -9.11 6.58 -12.04
N CYS A 84 -8.61 7.30 -13.04
CA CYS A 84 -8.16 6.76 -14.33
C CYS A 84 -6.68 7.08 -14.58
N PRO A 85 -5.75 6.50 -13.79
CA PRO A 85 -4.34 6.71 -13.97
C PRO A 85 -3.88 6.11 -15.32
N PRO A 86 -2.83 6.66 -15.94
CA PRO A 86 -2.26 6.09 -17.16
C PRO A 86 -1.64 4.71 -16.87
N GLU A 87 -1.68 3.82 -17.86
CA GLU A 87 -1.15 2.45 -17.73
C GLU A 87 0.33 2.39 -17.34
N GLN A 88 1.11 3.40 -17.75
CA GLN A 88 2.55 3.48 -17.46
C GLN A 88 2.86 4.16 -16.12
N MET A 89 1.85 4.46 -15.28
CA MET A 89 2.09 5.06 -13.97
C MET A 89 2.95 4.12 -13.11
N THR A 90 4.05 4.63 -12.60
CA THR A 90 4.93 3.87 -11.70
C THR A 90 4.51 4.02 -10.24
N THR A 91 4.84 3.04 -9.40
CA THR A 91 4.61 3.11 -7.95
C THR A 91 5.24 4.36 -7.31
N LEU A 92 6.43 4.78 -7.78
CA LEU A 92 7.05 6.00 -7.28
C LEU A 92 6.27 7.27 -7.66
N GLN A 93 5.67 7.31 -8.84
CA GLN A 93 4.79 8.42 -9.22
C GLN A 93 3.55 8.47 -8.33
N LEU A 94 2.93 7.32 -8.05
CA LEU A 94 1.82 7.23 -7.11
C LEU A 94 2.21 7.73 -5.71
N ILE A 95 3.37 7.32 -5.19
CA ILE A 95 3.88 7.79 -3.90
C ILE A 95 4.01 9.32 -3.88
N ARG A 96 4.59 9.92 -4.91
CA ARG A 96 4.75 11.37 -5.01
C ARG A 96 3.42 12.11 -5.09
N ILE A 97 2.45 11.55 -5.81
CA ILE A 97 1.09 12.09 -5.89
C ILE A 97 0.46 12.09 -4.49
N PHE A 98 0.56 10.98 -3.78
CA PHE A 98 0.00 10.85 -2.44
C PHE A 98 0.65 11.83 -1.44
N ILE A 99 1.99 11.92 -1.40
CA ILE A 99 2.71 12.86 -0.53
C ILE A 99 2.29 14.31 -0.83
N ARG A 100 2.21 14.67 -2.10
CA ARG A 100 1.77 16.01 -2.51
C ARG A 100 0.34 16.29 -2.06
N TYR A 101 -0.60 15.37 -2.32
CA TYR A 101 -1.98 15.47 -1.86
C TYR A 101 -2.04 15.66 -0.34
N ALA A 102 -1.36 14.83 0.43
CA ALA A 102 -1.33 14.93 1.88
C ALA A 102 -0.74 16.26 2.37
N SER A 103 0.25 16.83 1.68
CA SER A 103 0.84 18.12 2.04
C SER A 103 -0.10 19.31 1.79
N THR A 104 -0.94 19.24 0.75
CA THR A 104 -1.90 20.28 0.40
C THR A 104 -3.21 20.19 1.18
N HIS A 105 -3.57 19.00 1.65
CA HIS A 105 -4.84 18.72 2.34
C HIS A 105 -4.65 18.34 3.82
N ARG A 106 -3.64 18.88 4.49
CA ARG A 106 -3.28 18.48 5.88
C ARG A 106 -4.45 18.48 6.87
N ASN A 107 -5.33 19.48 6.77
CA ASN A 107 -6.46 19.62 7.69
C ASN A 107 -7.68 18.78 7.30
N GLU A 108 -7.70 18.24 6.10
CA GLU A 108 -8.80 17.48 5.51
C GLU A 108 -8.38 16.06 5.13
N LEU A 109 -7.15 15.68 5.49
CA LEU A 109 -6.64 14.36 5.17
C LEU A 109 -7.50 13.31 5.87
N PRO A 110 -8.17 12.40 5.14
CA PRO A 110 -8.92 11.32 5.75
C PRO A 110 -8.02 10.49 6.67
N GLY A 111 -8.51 10.12 7.86
CA GLY A 111 -7.74 9.29 8.79
C GLY A 111 -7.38 7.91 8.21
N ASN A 112 -8.20 7.38 7.30
CA ASN A 112 -7.96 6.09 6.67
C ASN A 112 -7.01 6.20 5.48
N ALA A 113 -5.93 5.40 5.48
CA ALA A 113 -4.88 5.44 4.46
C ALA A 113 -5.40 5.10 3.05
N VAL A 114 -6.25 4.08 2.91
CA VAL A 114 -6.82 3.66 1.62
C VAL A 114 -7.63 4.80 1.00
N VAL A 115 -8.52 5.42 1.78
CA VAL A 115 -9.37 6.52 1.32
C VAL A 115 -8.52 7.72 0.89
N SER A 116 -7.44 8.00 1.61
CA SER A 116 -6.53 9.11 1.29
C SER A 116 -5.78 8.88 -0.02
N VAL A 117 -5.31 7.65 -0.28
CA VAL A 117 -4.67 7.32 -1.55
C VAL A 117 -5.66 7.39 -2.71
N PHE A 118 -6.91 6.94 -2.52
CA PHE A 118 -7.95 7.03 -3.54
C PHE A 118 -8.29 8.47 -3.90
N ARG A 119 -8.42 9.34 -2.90
CA ARG A 119 -8.66 10.76 -3.15
C ARG A 119 -7.49 11.42 -3.88
N ALA A 120 -6.27 11.09 -3.48
CA ALA A 120 -5.07 11.59 -4.17
C ALA A 120 -5.03 11.16 -5.65
N LEU A 121 -5.36 9.91 -5.94
CA LEU A 121 -5.45 9.42 -7.31
C LEU A 121 -6.60 10.04 -8.09
N GLY A 122 -7.78 10.16 -7.49
CA GLY A 122 -8.95 10.75 -8.14
C GLY A 122 -8.76 12.22 -8.47
N GLU A 123 -8.04 12.98 -7.62
CA GLU A 123 -7.68 14.37 -7.89
C GLU A 123 -6.64 14.50 -9.00
N ALA A 124 -5.63 13.63 -8.99
CA ALA A 124 -4.54 13.67 -9.98
C ALA A 124 -4.98 13.15 -11.36
N TYR A 125 -5.85 12.15 -11.39
CA TYR A 125 -6.30 11.45 -12.59
C TYR A 125 -7.82 11.22 -12.55
N PRO A 126 -8.62 12.28 -12.62
CA PRO A 126 -10.08 12.11 -12.67
C PRO A 126 -10.48 11.35 -13.93
N CYS A 127 -11.38 10.37 -13.78
CA CYS A 127 -12.02 9.75 -14.94
C CYS A 127 -12.85 10.80 -15.66
N ARG A 128 -12.59 11.03 -16.93
CA ARG A 128 -13.47 11.84 -17.77
C ARG A 128 -14.76 11.07 -17.94
N ALA A 129 -15.89 11.73 -17.74
CA ALA A 129 -17.15 11.17 -18.20
C ALA A 129 -17.01 11.00 -19.72
N GLU A 130 -17.01 9.76 -20.20
CA GLU A 130 -17.20 9.53 -21.62
C GLU A 130 -18.54 10.15 -21.96
N HIS A 131 -18.54 11.11 -22.89
CA HIS A 131 -19.78 11.65 -23.44
C HIS A 131 -20.55 10.45 -23.98
N ALA A 132 -21.66 10.10 -23.33
CA ALA A 132 -22.64 9.20 -23.90
C ALA A 132 -23.29 9.97 -25.06
N ASP A 133 -22.79 9.72 -26.28
CA ASP A 133 -23.47 10.07 -27.53
C ASP A 133 -24.56 9.04 -27.82
#